data_a09d7c10e84078b1e9ccbab725d4b2cc
#
_entry.id   a09d7c10e84078b1e9ccbab725d4b2cc
#
_cell.length_a   1.000
_cell.length_b   1.000
_cell.length_c   1.000
_cell.angle_alpha   90.00
_cell.angle_beta   90.00
_cell.angle_gamma   90.00
#
_symmetry.space_group_name_H-M   'P 1'
#
loop_
_entity.id
_entity.type
_entity.pdbx_description
1 polymer ?
#
loop_
_entity_poly.entity_id
_entity_poly.type
_entity_poly.pdbx_seq_one_letter_code
_entity_poly.pdbx_strand_id
1 'polypeptide(L)'
;MSVSQLLEALSSSNPTPGGGTAAAIAGAMGTSLLVMVTNLSKSKNNTDEDKAALATARNGLTPIVARLTELATADAQAFDRVMAAYRLPKISDAEKAARAQAIQSALQGATTVPLNTLRACAEALKHARVVAEFGNAAAASDAGVAIGLLRAAANGAHANVEANLGGIKDEAFKTTTAETAAQLSSAAAADAATAARWVA
;
A
#
# COMPACT_ATOMS: atom_id res chain seq x y z
N MET A 1 6.22 -9.13 16.01
CA MET A 1 5.71 -10.35 15.33
C MET A 1 6.76 -10.84 14.37
N SER A 2 7.14 -12.13 14.42
CA SER A 2 8.05 -12.74 13.44
C SER A 2 7.33 -13.01 12.11
N VAL A 3 8.10 -13.30 11.03
CA VAL A 3 7.52 -13.70 9.73
C VAL A 3 6.64 -14.95 9.88
N SER A 4 7.09 -15.94 10.64
CA SER A 4 6.30 -17.16 10.88
C SER A 4 4.96 -16.87 11.57
N GLN A 5 4.97 -16.00 12.58
CA GLN A 5 3.74 -15.57 13.26
C GLN A 5 2.79 -14.80 12.35
N LEU A 6 3.32 -13.98 11.43
CA LEU A 6 2.50 -13.30 10.43
C LEU A 6 1.83 -14.28 9.47
N LEU A 7 2.59 -15.24 8.94
CA LEU A 7 2.06 -16.26 8.02
C LEU A 7 1.01 -17.14 8.70
N GLU A 8 1.23 -17.53 9.95
CA GLU A 8 0.26 -18.26 10.77
C GLU A 8 -1.03 -17.45 10.96
N ALA A 9 -0.91 -16.16 11.30
CA ALA A 9 -2.06 -15.28 11.47
C ALA A 9 -2.85 -15.11 10.16
N LEU A 10 -2.17 -14.89 9.01
CA LEU A 10 -2.80 -14.76 7.69
C LEU A 10 -3.48 -16.05 7.22
N SER A 11 -3.02 -17.22 7.64
CA SER A 11 -3.60 -18.52 7.30
C SER A 11 -4.71 -18.98 8.25
N SER A 12 -4.94 -18.22 9.32
CA SER A 12 -5.96 -18.57 10.33
C SER A 12 -7.38 -18.27 9.84
N SER A 13 -8.37 -18.75 10.57
CA SER A 13 -9.79 -18.41 10.32
C SER A 13 -10.19 -17.04 10.86
N ASN A 14 -9.27 -16.28 11.47
CA ASN A 14 -9.53 -14.94 11.95
C ASN A 14 -9.63 -13.96 10.76
N PRO A 15 -10.56 -12.99 10.81
CA PRO A 15 -10.74 -12.04 9.70
C PRO A 15 -9.57 -11.05 9.57
N THR A 16 -8.74 -10.90 10.59
CA THR A 16 -7.55 -10.03 10.63
C THR A 16 -6.36 -10.75 11.25
N PRO A 17 -5.12 -10.53 10.71
CA PRO A 17 -4.80 -9.73 9.53
C PRO A 17 -5.30 -10.36 8.23
N GLY A 18 -5.68 -9.53 7.27
CA GLY A 18 -6.21 -9.97 5.98
C GLY A 18 -5.45 -9.43 4.79
N GLY A 19 -6.13 -9.37 3.62
CA GLY A 19 -5.55 -8.95 2.35
C GLY A 19 -5.02 -7.51 2.35
N GLY A 20 -5.67 -6.58 3.07
CA GLY A 20 -5.21 -5.20 3.18
C GLY A 20 -3.89 -5.08 3.96
N THR A 21 -3.79 -5.78 5.09
CA THR A 21 -2.54 -5.91 5.86
C THR A 21 -1.43 -6.53 5.00
N ALA A 22 -1.72 -7.62 4.28
CA ALA A 22 -0.76 -8.29 3.40
C ALA A 22 -0.28 -7.38 2.27
N ALA A 23 -1.18 -6.60 1.66
CA ALA A 23 -0.83 -5.62 0.63
C ALA A 23 0.11 -4.53 1.18
N ALA A 24 -0.17 -3.97 2.35
CA ALA A 24 0.67 -2.96 2.97
C ALA A 24 2.09 -3.51 3.30
N ILE A 25 2.17 -4.75 3.82
CA ILE A 25 3.45 -5.42 4.11
C ILE A 25 4.23 -5.69 2.81
N ALA A 26 3.57 -6.19 1.77
CA ALA A 26 4.22 -6.41 0.48
C ALA A 26 4.76 -5.10 -0.11
N GLY A 27 4.01 -4.01 -0.01
CA GLY A 27 4.46 -2.68 -0.38
C GLY A 27 5.68 -2.20 0.42
N ALA A 28 5.67 -2.41 1.74
CA ALA A 28 6.80 -2.07 2.61
C ALA A 28 8.06 -2.88 2.24
N MET A 29 7.92 -4.18 1.97
CA MET A 29 9.02 -5.04 1.53
C MET A 29 9.61 -4.57 0.19
N GLY A 30 8.74 -4.31 -0.82
CA GLY A 30 9.16 -3.81 -2.11
C GLY A 30 9.87 -2.45 -2.00
N THR A 31 9.33 -1.52 -1.21
CA THR A 31 9.96 -0.22 -0.97
C THR A 31 11.31 -0.36 -0.27
N SER A 32 11.41 -1.27 0.72
CA SER A 32 12.67 -1.54 1.44
C SER A 32 13.75 -2.08 0.51
N LEU A 33 13.41 -2.96 -0.43
CA LEU A 33 14.35 -3.45 -1.43
C LEU A 33 14.83 -2.33 -2.36
N LEU A 34 13.94 -1.42 -2.81
CA LEU A 34 14.37 -0.25 -3.58
C LEU A 34 15.33 0.62 -2.77
N VAL A 35 15.05 0.88 -1.49
CA VAL A 35 15.96 1.62 -0.59
C VAL A 35 17.30 0.90 -0.48
N MET A 36 17.31 -0.42 -0.29
CA MET A 36 18.52 -1.23 -0.24
C MET A 36 19.37 -1.03 -1.50
N VAL A 37 18.77 -1.14 -2.69
CA VAL A 37 19.47 -0.97 -3.97
C VAL A 37 20.11 0.42 -4.07
N THR A 38 19.44 1.48 -3.59
CA THR A 38 20.02 2.83 -3.57
C THR A 38 21.20 2.98 -2.60
N ASN A 39 21.31 2.12 -1.58
CA ASN A 39 22.38 2.13 -0.58
C ASN A 39 23.62 1.32 -0.99
N LEU A 40 23.49 0.44 -1.99
CA LEU A 40 24.63 -0.35 -2.49
C LEU A 40 25.64 0.54 -3.22
N SER A 41 26.88 0.02 -3.34
CA SER A 41 27.94 0.68 -4.10
C SER A 41 27.47 0.94 -5.53
N LYS A 42 27.54 2.20 -5.94
CA LYS A 42 27.08 2.64 -7.26
C LYS A 42 27.99 2.12 -8.38
N SER A 43 27.44 1.99 -9.57
CA SER A 43 28.24 1.69 -10.76
C SER A 43 29.33 2.76 -10.94
N LYS A 44 30.55 2.32 -11.33
CA LYS A 44 31.66 3.25 -11.65
C LYS A 44 31.33 4.16 -12.83
N ASN A 45 30.37 3.78 -13.65
CA ASN A 45 29.94 4.51 -14.84
C ASN A 45 28.86 5.57 -14.56
N ASN A 46 28.30 5.62 -13.35
CA ASN A 46 27.28 6.62 -13.02
C ASN A 46 27.87 8.02 -12.95
N THR A 47 27.22 8.97 -13.64
CA THR A 47 27.52 10.40 -13.56
C THR A 47 27.15 10.94 -12.19
N ASP A 48 27.52 12.18 -11.89
CA ASP A 48 27.11 12.82 -10.64
C ASP A 48 25.61 13.12 -10.61
N GLU A 49 25.00 13.34 -11.78
CA GLU A 49 23.54 13.48 -11.94
C GLU A 49 22.82 12.17 -11.61
N ASP A 50 23.30 11.03 -12.09
CA ASP A 50 22.73 9.71 -11.77
C ASP A 50 22.80 9.43 -10.27
N LYS A 51 23.93 9.77 -9.63
CA LYS A 51 24.11 9.64 -8.18
C LYS A 51 23.14 10.53 -7.41
N ALA A 52 22.94 11.77 -7.88
CA ALA A 52 21.98 12.70 -7.29
C ALA A 52 20.53 12.20 -7.43
N ALA A 53 20.18 11.65 -8.62
CA ALA A 53 18.88 11.05 -8.86
C ALA A 53 18.61 9.86 -7.93
N LEU A 54 19.60 8.97 -7.73
CA LEU A 54 19.50 7.86 -6.77
C LEU A 54 19.34 8.36 -5.32
N ALA A 55 20.06 9.41 -4.94
CA ALA A 55 19.93 9.99 -3.60
C ALA A 55 18.53 10.61 -3.39
N THR A 56 18.00 11.27 -4.38
CA THR A 56 16.63 11.82 -4.39
C THR A 56 15.61 10.68 -4.26
N ALA A 57 15.75 9.61 -5.05
CA ALA A 57 14.88 8.44 -4.97
C ALA A 57 14.93 7.81 -3.56
N ARG A 58 16.10 7.63 -2.97
CA ARG A 58 16.27 7.12 -1.60
C ARG A 58 15.54 7.97 -0.57
N ASN A 59 15.71 9.29 -0.65
CA ASN A 59 15.08 10.23 0.29
C ASN A 59 13.55 10.19 0.17
N GLY A 60 13.00 10.01 -1.04
CA GLY A 60 11.56 9.82 -1.26
C GLY A 60 11.05 8.47 -0.76
N LEU A 61 11.80 7.40 -0.98
CA LEU A 61 11.40 6.02 -0.62
C LEU A 61 11.44 5.75 0.89
N THR A 62 12.45 6.27 1.60
CA THR A 62 12.67 5.96 3.02
C THR A 62 11.43 6.20 3.91
N PRO A 63 10.73 7.35 3.84
CA PRO A 63 9.54 7.57 4.65
C PRO A 63 8.36 6.69 4.25
N ILE A 64 8.31 6.21 3.00
CA ILE A 64 7.23 5.34 2.52
C ILE A 64 7.26 3.98 3.21
N VAL A 65 8.44 3.45 3.55
CA VAL A 65 8.58 2.18 4.30
C VAL A 65 7.86 2.27 5.65
N ALA A 66 8.11 3.32 6.42
CA ALA A 66 7.46 3.52 7.71
C ALA A 66 5.94 3.67 7.54
N ARG A 67 5.49 4.51 6.58
CA ARG A 67 4.08 4.73 6.29
C ARG A 67 3.35 3.43 5.91
N LEU A 68 3.93 2.57 5.08
CA LEU A 68 3.32 1.29 4.71
C LEU A 68 3.28 0.31 5.90
N THR A 69 4.28 0.33 6.76
CA THR A 69 4.30 -0.47 8.00
C THR A 69 3.19 -0.04 8.97
N GLU A 70 2.97 1.26 9.11
CA GLU A 70 1.86 1.82 9.90
C GLU A 70 0.50 1.46 9.30
N LEU A 71 0.35 1.51 7.97
CA LEU A 71 -0.87 1.16 7.26
C LEU A 71 -1.22 -0.32 7.43
N ALA A 72 -0.25 -1.22 7.54
CA ALA A 72 -0.49 -2.63 7.84
C ALA A 72 -1.17 -2.81 9.21
N THR A 73 -0.75 -2.04 10.22
CA THR A 73 -1.39 -2.04 11.54
C THR A 73 -2.76 -1.35 11.50
N ALA A 74 -2.86 -0.25 10.77
CA ALA A 74 -4.09 0.52 10.64
C ALA A 74 -5.23 -0.26 9.96
N ASP A 75 -4.90 -1.18 9.04
CA ASP A 75 -5.87 -2.04 8.35
C ASP A 75 -6.60 -2.96 9.34
N ALA A 76 -5.88 -3.69 10.18
CA ALA A 76 -6.47 -4.53 11.20
C ALA A 76 -7.33 -3.71 12.20
N GLN A 77 -6.82 -2.57 12.65
CA GLN A 77 -7.55 -1.67 13.54
C GLN A 77 -8.82 -1.08 12.89
N ALA A 78 -8.79 -0.82 11.58
CA ALA A 78 -9.96 -0.31 10.86
C ALA A 78 -11.08 -1.36 10.82
N PHE A 79 -10.74 -2.62 10.60
CA PHE A 79 -11.69 -3.73 10.69
C PHE A 79 -12.31 -3.84 12.09
N ASP A 80 -11.49 -3.76 13.14
CA ASP A 80 -11.97 -3.83 14.54
C ASP A 80 -12.97 -2.69 14.83
N ARG A 81 -12.72 -1.48 14.32
CA ARG A 81 -13.65 -0.35 14.44
C ARG A 81 -14.97 -0.61 13.72
N VAL A 82 -14.96 -1.21 12.55
CA VAL A 82 -16.18 -1.60 11.83
C VAL A 82 -16.97 -2.61 12.67
N MET A 83 -16.30 -3.64 13.18
CA MET A 83 -16.96 -4.66 14.00
C MET A 83 -17.51 -4.08 15.33
N ALA A 84 -16.81 -3.13 15.94
CA ALA A 84 -17.30 -2.42 17.11
C ALA A 84 -18.58 -1.61 16.82
N ALA A 85 -18.61 -0.89 15.68
CA ALA A 85 -19.78 -0.14 15.26
C ALA A 85 -21.02 -1.04 15.02
N TYR A 86 -20.80 -2.23 14.44
CA TYR A 86 -21.88 -3.22 14.25
C TYR A 86 -22.42 -3.78 15.57
N ARG A 87 -21.67 -3.75 16.67
CA ARG A 87 -22.08 -4.23 17.99
C ARG A 87 -22.82 -3.18 18.83
N LEU A 88 -22.89 -1.94 18.39
CA LEU A 88 -23.60 -0.87 19.09
C LEU A 88 -25.08 -1.21 19.29
N PRO A 89 -25.73 -0.72 20.39
CA PRO A 89 -27.13 -0.91 20.66
C PRO A 89 -28.05 -0.46 19.52
N LYS A 90 -29.21 -1.11 19.38
CA LYS A 90 -30.19 -0.85 18.30
C LYS A 90 -31.66 -1.00 18.77
N ILE A 91 -31.95 -0.71 20.04
CA ILE A 91 -33.27 -0.89 20.63
C ILE A 91 -34.13 0.35 20.33
N SER A 92 -33.69 1.52 20.77
CA SER A 92 -34.37 2.79 20.50
C SER A 92 -34.07 3.36 19.12
N ASP A 93 -34.90 4.28 18.62
CA ASP A 93 -34.64 4.93 17.32
C ASP A 93 -33.39 5.82 17.38
N ALA A 94 -33.10 6.44 18.52
CA ALA A 94 -31.85 7.18 18.74
C ALA A 94 -30.62 6.27 18.64
N GLU A 95 -30.65 5.09 19.24
CA GLU A 95 -29.58 4.10 19.17
C GLU A 95 -29.37 3.57 17.74
N LYS A 96 -30.47 3.29 17.01
CA LYS A 96 -30.43 2.88 15.59
C LYS A 96 -29.77 3.94 14.73
N ALA A 97 -30.12 5.22 14.93
CA ALA A 97 -29.53 6.33 14.19
C ALA A 97 -28.03 6.49 14.49
N ALA A 98 -27.66 6.50 15.78
CA ALA A 98 -26.26 6.59 16.21
C ALA A 98 -25.41 5.43 15.67
N ARG A 99 -25.95 4.19 15.74
CA ARG A 99 -25.30 3.00 15.18
C ARG A 99 -25.12 3.10 13.68
N ALA A 100 -26.13 3.54 12.95
CA ALA A 100 -26.05 3.69 11.49
C ALA A 100 -24.93 4.70 11.10
N GLN A 101 -24.86 5.82 11.81
CA GLN A 101 -23.83 6.83 11.60
C GLN A 101 -22.43 6.27 11.94
N ALA A 102 -22.28 5.58 13.07
CA ALA A 102 -21.00 4.97 13.49
C ALA A 102 -20.51 3.94 12.46
N ILE A 103 -21.41 3.09 11.93
CA ILE A 103 -21.09 2.13 10.87
C ILE A 103 -20.58 2.84 9.62
N GLN A 104 -21.25 3.89 9.14
CA GLN A 104 -20.81 4.61 7.94
C GLN A 104 -19.46 5.29 8.15
N SER A 105 -19.22 5.92 9.30
CA SER A 105 -17.94 6.51 9.64
C SER A 105 -16.81 5.46 9.69
N ALA A 106 -17.08 4.31 10.30
CA ALA A 106 -16.10 3.23 10.39
C ALA A 106 -15.78 2.64 9.00
N LEU A 107 -16.79 2.45 8.14
CA LEU A 107 -16.60 1.95 6.77
C LEU A 107 -15.81 2.94 5.91
N GLN A 108 -16.06 4.25 6.00
CA GLN A 108 -15.25 5.27 5.32
C GLN A 108 -13.79 5.22 5.79
N GLY A 109 -13.56 5.09 7.10
CA GLY A 109 -12.22 4.90 7.66
C GLY A 109 -11.52 3.64 7.14
N ALA A 110 -12.24 2.50 7.09
CA ALA A 110 -11.73 1.23 6.57
C ALA A 110 -11.44 1.27 5.05
N THR A 111 -12.14 2.13 4.29
CA THR A 111 -11.86 2.36 2.87
C THR A 111 -10.66 3.27 2.66
N THR A 112 -10.46 4.24 3.54
CA THR A 112 -9.34 5.20 3.45
C THR A 112 -7.98 4.53 3.67
N VAL A 113 -7.90 3.48 4.50
CA VAL A 113 -6.63 2.77 4.76
C VAL A 113 -6.05 2.12 3.49
N PRO A 114 -6.77 1.25 2.77
CA PRO A 114 -6.25 0.67 1.53
C PRO A 114 -6.02 1.73 0.43
N LEU A 115 -6.82 2.80 0.37
CA LEU A 115 -6.54 3.92 -0.54
C LEU A 115 -5.19 4.57 -0.25
N ASN A 116 -4.84 4.76 1.02
CA ASN A 116 -3.54 5.29 1.43
C ASN A 116 -2.40 4.30 1.14
N THR A 117 -2.65 2.99 1.27
CA THR A 117 -1.69 1.94 0.87
C THR A 117 -1.43 2.00 -0.64
N LEU A 118 -2.48 2.10 -1.46
CA LEU A 118 -2.36 2.26 -2.91
C LEU A 118 -1.56 3.52 -3.28
N ARG A 119 -1.85 4.65 -2.62
CA ARG A 119 -1.13 5.91 -2.82
C ARG A 119 0.36 5.78 -2.49
N ALA A 120 0.69 5.13 -1.38
CA ALA A 120 2.07 4.91 -0.97
C ALA A 120 2.82 3.99 -1.95
N CYS A 121 2.18 2.93 -2.45
CA CYS A 121 2.76 2.04 -3.46
C CYS A 121 2.97 2.77 -4.80
N ALA A 122 2.00 3.56 -5.24
CA ALA A 122 2.13 4.36 -6.46
C ALA A 122 3.27 5.39 -6.34
N GLU A 123 3.40 6.04 -5.18
CA GLU A 123 4.50 6.96 -4.91
C GLU A 123 5.87 6.26 -4.93
N ALA A 124 5.99 5.07 -4.34
CA ALA A 124 7.22 4.28 -4.38
C ALA A 124 7.59 3.88 -5.82
N LEU A 125 6.61 3.47 -6.63
CA LEU A 125 6.83 3.06 -8.02
C LEU A 125 7.35 4.18 -8.93
N LYS A 126 7.03 5.46 -8.65
CA LYS A 126 7.62 6.61 -9.38
C LYS A 126 9.15 6.64 -9.30
N HIS A 127 9.71 6.13 -8.20
CA HIS A 127 11.17 6.06 -8.01
C HIS A 127 11.79 4.79 -8.59
N ALA A 128 10.98 3.75 -8.86
CA ALA A 128 11.47 2.42 -9.22
C ALA A 128 12.30 2.44 -10.52
N ARG A 129 11.92 3.26 -11.53
CA ARG A 129 12.69 3.41 -12.77
C ARG A 129 14.12 3.90 -12.50
N VAL A 130 14.27 4.97 -11.73
CA VAL A 130 15.57 5.55 -11.40
C VAL A 130 16.45 4.54 -10.66
N VAL A 131 15.86 3.79 -9.73
CA VAL A 131 16.56 2.76 -8.97
C VAL A 131 16.97 1.58 -9.87
N ALA A 132 16.10 1.15 -10.77
CA ALA A 132 16.38 0.05 -11.70
C ALA A 132 17.46 0.43 -12.74
N GLU A 133 17.41 1.67 -13.25
CA GLU A 133 18.31 2.18 -14.29
C GLU A 133 19.71 2.49 -13.75
N PHE A 134 19.79 3.20 -12.62
CA PHE A 134 21.05 3.73 -12.10
C PHE A 134 21.56 3.00 -10.86
N GLY A 135 20.82 2.04 -10.31
CA GLY A 135 21.25 1.21 -9.18
C GLY A 135 22.41 0.30 -9.53
N ASN A 136 22.88 -0.47 -8.54
CA ASN A 136 23.92 -1.46 -8.78
C ASN A 136 23.36 -2.59 -9.65
N ALA A 137 23.98 -2.82 -10.83
CA ALA A 137 23.57 -3.88 -11.75
C ALA A 137 23.56 -5.29 -11.12
N ALA A 138 24.41 -5.55 -10.13
CA ALA A 138 24.41 -6.82 -9.39
C ALA A 138 23.13 -7.02 -8.54
N ALA A 139 22.36 -5.95 -8.29
CA ALA A 139 21.10 -5.98 -7.57
C ALA A 139 19.87 -5.78 -8.48
N ALA A 140 20.02 -5.99 -9.79
CA ALA A 140 18.89 -5.87 -10.74
C ALA A 140 17.74 -6.83 -10.38
N SER A 141 18.06 -8.06 -9.95
CA SER A 141 17.05 -9.02 -9.50
C SER A 141 16.29 -8.53 -8.26
N ASP A 142 16.94 -7.87 -7.31
CA ASP A 142 16.30 -7.30 -6.13
C ASP A 142 15.35 -6.15 -6.52
N ALA A 143 15.77 -5.30 -7.46
CA ALA A 143 14.90 -4.26 -8.01
C ALA A 143 13.69 -4.87 -8.74
N GLY A 144 13.88 -5.98 -9.48
CA GLY A 144 12.79 -6.73 -10.12
C GLY A 144 11.78 -7.28 -9.11
N VAL A 145 12.25 -7.90 -8.04
CA VAL A 145 11.40 -8.37 -6.93
C VAL A 145 10.67 -7.20 -6.28
N ALA A 146 11.34 -6.08 -6.04
CA ALA A 146 10.74 -4.88 -5.46
C ALA A 146 9.57 -4.35 -6.30
N ILE A 147 9.77 -4.23 -7.62
CA ILE A 147 8.73 -3.80 -8.57
C ILE A 147 7.55 -4.77 -8.56
N GLY A 148 7.83 -6.07 -8.57
CA GLY A 148 6.80 -7.12 -8.50
C GLY A 148 5.95 -7.03 -7.23
N LEU A 149 6.59 -6.87 -6.06
CA LEU A 149 5.91 -6.71 -4.77
C LEU A 149 5.07 -5.44 -4.71
N LEU A 150 5.61 -4.30 -5.15
CA LEU A 150 4.88 -3.03 -5.19
C LEU A 150 3.67 -3.08 -6.11
N ARG A 151 3.78 -3.73 -7.28
CA ARG A 151 2.66 -3.93 -8.19
C ARG A 151 1.57 -4.80 -7.57
N ALA A 152 1.95 -5.92 -6.94
CA ALA A 152 1.00 -6.79 -6.24
C ALA A 152 0.32 -6.06 -5.08
N ALA A 153 1.08 -5.26 -4.31
CA ALA A 153 0.57 -4.43 -3.22
C ALA A 153 -0.44 -3.38 -3.72
N ALA A 154 -0.13 -2.67 -4.80
CA ALA A 154 -1.02 -1.68 -5.40
C ALA A 154 -2.33 -2.32 -5.89
N ASN A 155 -2.25 -3.46 -6.59
CA ASN A 155 -3.42 -4.19 -7.06
C ASN A 155 -4.27 -4.69 -5.89
N GLY A 156 -3.65 -5.27 -4.85
CA GLY A 156 -4.35 -5.73 -3.65
C GLY A 156 -5.03 -4.58 -2.89
N ALA A 157 -4.34 -3.46 -2.75
CA ALA A 157 -4.90 -2.27 -2.11
C ALA A 157 -6.08 -1.70 -2.91
N HIS A 158 -5.99 -1.62 -4.24
CA HIS A 158 -7.09 -1.21 -5.11
C HIS A 158 -8.32 -2.12 -4.94
N ALA A 159 -8.13 -3.43 -5.00
CA ALA A 159 -9.23 -4.39 -4.80
C ALA A 159 -9.89 -4.25 -3.41
N ASN A 160 -9.11 -3.95 -2.36
CA ASN A 160 -9.66 -3.69 -1.02
C ASN A 160 -10.46 -2.37 -0.96
N VAL A 161 -10.05 -1.33 -1.68
CA VAL A 161 -10.85 -0.11 -1.83
C VAL A 161 -12.20 -0.45 -2.46
N GLU A 162 -12.20 -1.15 -3.60
CA GLU A 162 -13.44 -1.52 -4.31
C GLU A 162 -14.38 -2.35 -3.43
N ALA A 163 -13.85 -3.35 -2.73
CA ALA A 163 -14.63 -4.19 -1.82
C ALA A 163 -15.32 -3.37 -0.71
N ASN A 164 -14.60 -2.39 -0.14
CA ASN A 164 -15.11 -1.57 0.96
C ASN A 164 -16.16 -0.54 0.49
N LEU A 165 -16.07 -0.04 -0.74
CA LEU A 165 -17.03 0.93 -1.30
C LEU A 165 -18.47 0.40 -1.33
N GLY A 166 -18.67 -0.92 -1.44
CA GLY A 166 -20.00 -1.52 -1.47
C GLY A 166 -20.87 -1.24 -0.22
N GLY A 167 -20.25 -0.99 0.94
CA GLY A 167 -20.94 -0.68 2.18
C GLY A 167 -21.17 0.82 2.44
N ILE A 168 -20.62 1.70 1.63
CA ILE A 168 -20.70 3.16 1.79
C ILE A 168 -22.01 3.69 1.19
N LYS A 169 -22.70 4.59 1.94
CA LYS A 169 -23.92 5.25 1.49
C LYS A 169 -23.69 6.66 0.94
N ASP A 170 -22.56 7.26 1.28
CA ASP A 170 -22.17 8.58 0.79
C ASP A 170 -21.66 8.46 -0.65
N GLU A 171 -22.53 8.81 -1.60
CA GLU A 171 -22.24 8.69 -3.03
C GLU A 171 -21.09 9.63 -3.48
N ALA A 172 -20.94 10.79 -2.86
CA ALA A 172 -19.83 11.70 -3.17
C ALA A 172 -18.49 11.09 -2.74
N PHE A 173 -18.42 10.52 -1.54
CA PHE A 173 -17.26 9.80 -1.05
C PHE A 173 -16.92 8.59 -1.95
N LYS A 174 -17.93 7.80 -2.32
CA LYS A 174 -17.76 6.62 -3.21
C LYS A 174 -17.16 7.03 -4.55
N THR A 175 -17.76 8.00 -5.22
CA THR A 175 -17.33 8.45 -6.54
C THR A 175 -15.89 8.97 -6.49
N THR A 176 -15.61 9.91 -5.60
CA THR A 176 -14.26 10.49 -5.47
C THR A 176 -13.21 9.46 -5.11
N THR A 177 -13.55 8.51 -4.23
CA THR A 177 -12.61 7.46 -3.80
C THR A 177 -12.35 6.47 -4.93
N ALA A 178 -13.39 6.04 -5.66
CA ALA A 178 -13.25 5.12 -6.80
C ALA A 178 -12.41 5.74 -7.92
N GLU A 179 -12.69 6.99 -8.30
CA GLU A 179 -11.91 7.72 -9.31
C GLU A 179 -10.44 7.87 -8.91
N THR A 180 -10.19 8.25 -7.66
CA THR A 180 -8.83 8.37 -7.12
C THR A 180 -8.10 7.04 -7.15
N ALA A 181 -8.76 5.96 -6.73
CA ALA A 181 -8.17 4.62 -6.72
C ALA A 181 -7.85 4.14 -8.13
N ALA A 182 -8.74 4.35 -9.10
CA ALA A 182 -8.52 3.98 -10.50
C ALA A 182 -7.33 4.75 -11.10
N GLN A 183 -7.22 6.06 -10.86
CA GLN A 183 -6.11 6.88 -11.32
C GLN A 183 -4.77 6.42 -10.74
N LEU A 184 -4.72 6.18 -9.42
CA LEU A 184 -3.51 5.70 -8.74
C LEU A 184 -3.09 4.31 -9.21
N SER A 185 -4.06 3.41 -9.41
CA SER A 185 -3.80 2.04 -9.90
C SER A 185 -3.24 2.06 -11.33
N SER A 186 -3.80 2.88 -12.20
CA SER A 186 -3.32 3.06 -13.57
C SER A 186 -1.90 3.64 -13.60
N ALA A 187 -1.63 4.68 -12.81
CA ALA A 187 -0.29 5.27 -12.70
C ALA A 187 0.73 4.26 -12.17
N ALA A 188 0.39 3.53 -11.09
CA ALA A 188 1.25 2.49 -10.53
C ALA A 188 1.59 1.39 -11.53
N ALA A 189 0.62 0.96 -12.33
CA ALA A 189 0.84 -0.05 -13.37
C ALA A 189 1.79 0.46 -14.48
N ALA A 190 1.64 1.71 -14.91
CA ALA A 190 2.49 2.34 -15.92
C ALA A 190 3.94 2.52 -15.41
N ASP A 191 4.11 3.00 -14.18
CA ASP A 191 5.42 3.18 -13.55
C ASP A 191 6.14 1.84 -13.35
N ALA A 192 5.41 0.81 -12.88
CA ALA A 192 5.94 -0.54 -12.73
C ALA A 192 6.39 -1.13 -14.08
N ALA A 193 5.58 -0.98 -15.13
CA ALA A 193 5.92 -1.46 -16.47
C ALA A 193 7.15 -0.74 -17.05
N THR A 194 7.28 0.56 -16.78
CA THR A 194 8.42 1.35 -17.21
C THR A 194 9.70 0.91 -16.49
N ALA A 195 9.63 0.73 -15.17
CA ALA A 195 10.76 0.30 -14.37
C ALA A 195 11.22 -1.13 -14.70
N ALA A 196 10.27 -2.05 -14.97
CA ALA A 196 10.57 -3.45 -15.28
C ALA A 196 11.45 -3.64 -16.53
N ARG A 197 11.47 -2.68 -17.45
CA ARG A 197 12.33 -2.74 -18.66
C ARG A 197 13.82 -2.66 -18.36
N TRP A 198 14.19 -2.19 -17.17
CA TRP A 198 15.58 -1.99 -16.75
C TRP A 198 16.13 -3.16 -15.92
N VAL A 199 15.28 -4.13 -15.57
CA VAL A 199 15.65 -5.30 -14.74
C VAL A 199 15.39 -6.64 -15.43
N ALA A 200 15.02 -6.58 -16.72
CA ALA A 200 14.76 -7.75 -17.57
C ALA A 200 16.07 -8.30 -18.19
#